data_5f034c2da913f549b2ffc62fda8b755d
#
_entry.id   5f034c2da913f549b2ffc62fda8b755d
#
_cell.length_a   1.000
_cell.length_b   1.000
_cell.length_c   1.000
_cell.angle_alpha   90.00
_cell.angle_beta   90.00
_cell.angle_gamma   90.00
#
_symmetry.space_group_name_H-M   'P 1'
#
loop_
_entity.id
_entity.type
_entity.pdbx_description
1 polymer ?
#
loop_
_entity_poly.entity_id
_entity_poly.type
_entity_poly.pdbx_seq_one_letter_code
_entity_poly.pdbx_strand_id
1 'polypeptide(L)'
;YGNQGGEPCSIIMEGDWKLIHYLETGHDELYDLGKDIGEQKDLLNKHPKLAKEMRARLDQWLKQTNAKFPVPDKQFDSAKRDARWQHMKTGMKAGLENRAANYFKINHIPSKDWWGSSKK
;
A
#
# COMPACT_ATOMS: atom_id res chain seq x y z
N TYR A 1 -13.28 0.36 8.47
CA TYR A 1 -11.82 0.22 8.43
C TYR A 1 -11.28 1.49 7.80
N GLY A 2 -10.61 2.36 8.60
CA GLY A 2 -10.00 3.57 8.11
C GLY A 2 -8.84 3.25 7.17
N ASN A 3 -8.82 3.88 6.02
CA ASN A 3 -7.67 3.84 5.13
C ASN A 3 -6.45 4.43 5.86
N GLN A 4 -5.44 3.61 6.11
CA GLN A 4 -4.24 4.02 6.85
C GLN A 4 -3.25 4.82 5.98
N GLY A 5 -3.75 5.57 5.02
CA GLY A 5 -2.98 6.52 4.23
C GLY A 5 -2.60 6.04 2.82
N GLY A 6 -3.11 4.88 2.37
CA GLY A 6 -2.94 4.40 1.00
C GLY A 6 -4.19 4.64 0.15
N GLU A 7 -4.04 4.68 -1.16
CA GLU A 7 -5.14 4.63 -2.11
C GLU A 7 -5.73 3.22 -2.13
N PRO A 8 -7.07 3.04 -2.20
CA PRO A 8 -7.66 1.72 -2.33
C PRO A 8 -7.20 1.06 -3.64
N CYS A 9 -6.74 -0.18 -3.55
CA CYS A 9 -6.21 -0.89 -4.70
C CYS A 9 -6.66 -2.36 -4.72
N SER A 10 -6.55 -2.97 -5.88
CA SER A 10 -6.66 -4.42 -6.07
C SER A 10 -5.34 -4.94 -6.65
N ILE A 11 -4.94 -6.14 -6.26
CA ILE A 11 -3.65 -6.71 -6.61
C ILE A 11 -3.85 -8.10 -7.20
N ILE A 12 -3.07 -8.41 -8.24
CA ILE A 12 -2.91 -9.77 -8.75
C ILE A 12 -1.42 -10.14 -8.77
N MET A 13 -1.11 -11.36 -8.36
CA MET A 13 0.24 -11.92 -8.42
C MET A 13 0.23 -13.18 -9.28
N GLU A 14 1.19 -13.28 -10.19
CA GLU A 14 1.37 -14.43 -11.07
C GLU A 14 2.86 -14.76 -11.20
N GLY A 15 3.30 -15.83 -10.55
CA GLY A 15 4.72 -16.10 -10.38
C GLY A 15 5.41 -14.95 -9.66
N ASP A 16 6.45 -14.41 -10.27
CA ASP A 16 7.22 -13.27 -9.73
C ASP A 16 6.60 -11.90 -10.08
N TRP A 17 5.57 -11.88 -10.92
CA TRP A 17 4.94 -10.64 -11.34
C TRP A 17 3.83 -10.20 -10.39
N LYS A 18 3.83 -8.92 -10.04
CA LYS A 18 2.79 -8.26 -9.25
C LYS A 18 2.25 -7.07 -10.01
N LEU A 19 0.94 -7.05 -10.24
CA LEU A 19 0.23 -5.89 -10.78
C LEU A 19 -0.66 -5.30 -9.69
N ILE A 20 -0.58 -3.99 -9.52
CA ILE A 20 -1.41 -3.19 -8.60
C ILE A 20 -2.31 -2.31 -9.46
N HIS A 21 -3.62 -2.39 -9.24
CA HIS A 21 -4.60 -1.48 -9.82
C HIS A 21 -5.16 -0.56 -8.75
N TYR A 22 -4.97 0.74 -8.92
CA TYR A 22 -5.47 1.76 -8.02
C TYR A 22 -6.87 2.19 -8.41
N LEU A 23 -7.82 2.04 -7.47
CA LEU A 23 -9.25 2.19 -7.74
C LEU A 23 -9.72 3.64 -7.82
N GLU A 24 -9.00 4.57 -7.18
CA GLU A 24 -9.34 6.00 -7.16
C GLU A 24 -8.88 6.71 -8.44
N THR A 25 -7.65 6.44 -8.85
CA THR A 25 -7.02 7.09 -10.00
C THR A 25 -7.11 6.27 -11.28
N GLY A 26 -7.38 4.96 -11.17
CA GLY A 26 -7.48 4.04 -12.28
C GLY A 26 -6.15 3.66 -12.92
N HIS A 27 -5.00 4.06 -12.36
CA HIS A 27 -3.70 3.66 -12.89
C HIS A 27 -3.27 2.28 -12.42
N ASP A 28 -2.33 1.69 -13.14
CA ASP A 28 -1.73 0.40 -12.83
C ASP A 28 -0.22 0.57 -12.59
N GLU A 29 0.35 -0.31 -11.78
CA GLU A 29 1.79 -0.50 -11.61
C GLU A 29 2.13 -1.97 -11.78
N LEU A 30 3.31 -2.28 -12.34
CA LEU A 30 3.76 -3.65 -12.57
C LEU A 30 5.18 -3.85 -12.02
N TYR A 31 5.38 -4.89 -11.22
CA TYR A 31 6.66 -5.21 -10.57
C TYR A 31 7.08 -6.66 -10.83
N ASP A 32 8.40 -6.88 -10.96
CA ASP A 32 9.04 -8.21 -11.00
C ASP A 32 9.68 -8.46 -9.62
N LEU A 33 8.95 -9.11 -8.73
CA LEU A 33 9.38 -9.36 -7.35
C LEU A 33 10.56 -10.33 -7.26
N GLY A 34 10.80 -11.13 -8.29
CA GLY A 34 11.98 -12.00 -8.36
C GLY A 34 13.29 -11.22 -8.47
N LYS A 35 13.23 -9.99 -9.01
CA LYS A 35 14.39 -9.11 -9.16
C LYS A 35 14.34 -7.84 -8.31
N ASP A 36 13.14 -7.45 -7.89
CA ASP A 36 12.89 -6.20 -7.18
C ASP A 36 11.82 -6.42 -6.10
N ILE A 37 12.19 -7.13 -5.03
CA ILE A 37 11.29 -7.39 -3.90
C ILE A 37 10.84 -6.09 -3.19
N GLY A 38 11.59 -5.02 -3.36
CA GLY A 38 11.30 -3.70 -2.77
C GLY A 38 10.39 -2.83 -3.62
N GLU A 39 9.91 -3.33 -4.80
CA GLU A 39 8.98 -2.58 -5.67
C GLU A 39 9.49 -1.17 -6.01
N GLN A 40 10.80 -1.07 -6.33
CA GLN A 40 11.44 0.22 -6.61
C GLN A 40 11.30 0.66 -8.07
N LYS A 41 11.00 -0.29 -8.98
CA LYS A 41 10.95 -0.04 -10.43
C LYS A 41 9.63 -0.50 -11.01
N ASP A 42 8.77 0.44 -11.31
CA ASP A 42 7.57 0.17 -12.11
C ASP A 42 7.96 -0.23 -13.55
N LEU A 43 7.53 -1.41 -13.96
CA LEU A 43 7.81 -2.01 -15.27
C LEU A 43 6.61 -1.94 -16.24
N LEU A 44 5.54 -1.24 -15.89
CA LEU A 44 4.31 -1.13 -16.68
C LEU A 44 4.62 -0.76 -18.15
N ASN A 45 5.42 0.28 -18.35
CA ASN A 45 5.79 0.77 -19.67
C ASN A 45 6.73 -0.16 -20.45
N LYS A 46 7.46 -1.06 -19.76
CA LYS A 46 8.36 -2.04 -20.38
C LYS A 46 7.64 -3.31 -20.80
N HIS A 47 6.58 -3.67 -20.09
CA HIS A 47 5.82 -4.89 -20.30
C HIS A 47 4.31 -4.64 -20.44
N PRO A 48 3.87 -3.76 -21.38
CA PRO A 48 2.47 -3.32 -21.46
C PRO A 48 1.50 -4.48 -21.84
N LYS A 49 1.97 -5.46 -22.60
CA LYS A 49 1.15 -6.63 -22.93
C LYS A 49 0.85 -7.48 -21.70
N LEU A 50 1.89 -7.79 -20.92
CA LEU A 50 1.76 -8.56 -19.68
C LEU A 50 0.85 -7.83 -18.68
N ALA A 51 1.06 -6.54 -18.49
CA ALA A 51 0.22 -5.72 -17.61
C ALA A 51 -1.26 -5.78 -18.03
N LYS A 52 -1.54 -5.62 -19.33
CA LYS A 52 -2.90 -5.70 -19.86
C LYS A 52 -3.55 -7.07 -19.62
N GLU A 53 -2.79 -8.15 -19.82
CA GLU A 53 -3.28 -9.50 -19.59
C GLU A 53 -3.56 -9.78 -18.10
N MET A 54 -2.64 -9.40 -17.22
CA MET A 54 -2.81 -9.52 -15.77
C MET A 54 -4.00 -8.69 -15.30
N ARG A 55 -4.14 -7.45 -15.81
CA ARG A 55 -5.28 -6.60 -15.51
C ARG A 55 -6.60 -7.23 -15.93
N ALA A 56 -6.69 -7.79 -17.12
CA ALA A 56 -7.91 -8.46 -17.59
C ALA A 56 -8.28 -9.67 -16.70
N ARG A 57 -7.28 -10.45 -16.24
CA ARG A 57 -7.52 -11.56 -15.31
C ARG A 57 -7.99 -11.06 -13.93
N LEU A 58 -7.40 -9.97 -13.42
CA LEU A 58 -7.85 -9.35 -12.18
C LEU A 58 -9.31 -8.90 -12.29
N ASP A 59 -9.67 -8.19 -13.35
CA ASP A 59 -11.04 -7.71 -13.57
C ASP A 59 -12.04 -8.86 -13.67
N GLN A 60 -11.66 -9.93 -14.38
CA GLN A 60 -12.48 -11.13 -14.47
C GLN A 60 -12.70 -11.79 -13.11
N TRP A 61 -11.64 -11.93 -12.30
CA TRP A 61 -11.73 -12.50 -10.96
C TRP A 61 -12.60 -11.65 -10.03
N LEU A 62 -12.41 -10.34 -10.01
CA LEU A 62 -13.21 -9.41 -9.21
C LEU A 62 -14.70 -9.50 -9.59
N LYS A 63 -15.01 -9.64 -10.88
CA LYS A 63 -16.38 -9.82 -11.37
C LYS A 63 -16.97 -11.18 -10.96
N GLN A 64 -16.20 -12.27 -11.10
CA GLN A 64 -16.66 -13.61 -10.74
C GLN A 64 -16.94 -13.77 -9.25
N THR A 65 -16.14 -13.11 -8.40
CA THR A 65 -16.29 -13.15 -6.94
C THR A 65 -17.30 -12.13 -6.42
N ASN A 66 -17.92 -11.35 -7.31
CA ASN A 66 -18.81 -10.25 -6.94
C ASN A 66 -18.17 -9.32 -5.90
N ALA A 67 -16.89 -8.97 -6.13
CA ALA A 67 -16.11 -8.14 -5.22
C ALA A 67 -16.78 -6.77 -5.03
N LYS A 68 -16.81 -6.33 -3.78
CA LYS A 68 -17.36 -4.99 -3.46
C LYS A 68 -16.28 -3.94 -3.69
N PHE A 69 -16.61 -2.94 -4.47
CA PHE A 69 -15.74 -1.79 -4.71
C PHE A 69 -16.05 -0.66 -3.72
N PRO A 70 -15.05 0.14 -3.35
CA PRO A 70 -15.26 1.36 -2.60
C PRO A 70 -16.16 2.30 -3.41
N VAL A 71 -17.05 3.00 -2.72
CA VAL A 71 -17.86 4.07 -3.33
C VAL A 71 -17.25 5.42 -2.97
N PRO A 72 -17.34 6.43 -3.87
CA PRO A 72 -16.84 7.76 -3.57
C PRO A 72 -17.46 8.31 -2.28
N ASP A 73 -16.62 8.81 -1.39
CA ASP A 73 -17.07 9.51 -0.18
C ASP A 73 -17.54 10.92 -0.56
N LYS A 74 -18.81 11.22 -0.29
CA LYS A 74 -19.40 12.55 -0.55
C LYS A 74 -18.81 13.66 0.33
N GLN A 75 -18.15 13.28 1.44
CA GLN A 75 -17.49 14.21 2.36
C GLN A 75 -15.98 14.27 2.14
N PHE A 76 -15.50 13.66 1.04
CA PHE A 76 -14.08 13.65 0.71
C PHE A 76 -13.57 15.07 0.45
N ASP A 77 -12.50 15.42 1.16
CA ASP A 77 -11.80 16.70 1.05
C ASP A 77 -10.33 16.43 0.68
N SER A 78 -10.00 16.70 -0.58
CA SER A 78 -8.65 16.48 -1.10
C SER A 78 -7.60 17.31 -0.37
N ALA A 79 -7.92 18.54 0.04
CA ALA A 79 -6.99 19.40 0.75
C ALA A 79 -6.65 18.83 2.14
N LYS A 80 -7.63 18.28 2.85
CA LYS A 80 -7.40 17.57 4.14
C LYS A 80 -6.56 16.32 3.95
N ARG A 81 -6.83 15.54 2.89
CA ARG A 81 -6.01 14.38 2.54
C ARG A 81 -4.56 14.79 2.31
N ASP A 82 -4.33 15.78 1.47
CA ASP A 82 -2.99 16.22 1.08
C ASP A 82 -2.23 16.82 2.28
N ALA A 83 -2.89 17.59 3.13
CA ALA A 83 -2.32 18.09 4.38
C ALA A 83 -1.91 16.94 5.31
N ARG A 84 -2.74 15.89 5.45
CA ARG A 84 -2.41 14.69 6.22
C ARG A 84 -1.22 13.93 5.64
N TRP A 85 -1.15 13.79 4.31
CA TRP A 85 -0.01 13.18 3.63
C TRP A 85 1.29 13.94 3.88
N GLN A 86 1.26 15.25 3.74
CA GLN A 86 2.42 16.09 4.04
C GLN A 86 2.85 15.97 5.50
N HIS A 87 1.91 15.98 6.42
CA HIS A 87 2.21 15.77 7.84
C HIS A 87 2.87 14.40 8.09
N MET A 88 2.38 13.32 7.47
CA MET A 88 2.99 12.00 7.61
C MET A 88 4.41 11.95 7.04
N LYS A 89 4.65 12.58 5.88
CA LYS A 89 5.96 12.59 5.21
C LYS A 89 7.00 13.43 5.94
N THR A 90 6.60 14.52 6.56
CA THR A 90 7.53 15.50 7.16
C THR A 90 7.44 15.54 8.68
N GLY A 91 6.25 15.73 9.25
CA GLY A 91 6.06 15.90 10.68
C GLY A 91 6.28 14.63 11.50
N MET A 92 5.95 13.46 10.95
CA MET A 92 6.13 12.18 11.65
C MET A 92 7.53 11.57 11.47
N LYS A 93 8.26 11.96 10.43
CA LYS A 93 9.52 11.33 10.03
C LYS A 93 10.53 11.26 11.17
N ALA A 94 10.83 12.39 11.81
CA ALA A 94 11.81 12.46 12.90
C ALA A 94 11.43 11.55 14.08
N GLY A 95 10.14 11.50 14.43
CA GLY A 95 9.64 10.62 15.49
C GLY A 95 9.76 9.14 15.14
N LEU A 96 9.51 8.76 13.87
CA LEU A 96 9.64 7.40 13.40
C LEU A 96 11.10 6.95 13.32
N GLU A 97 12.00 7.82 12.83
CA GLU A 97 13.44 7.56 12.79
C GLU A 97 14.04 7.38 14.19
N ASN A 98 13.65 8.24 15.15
CA ASN A 98 14.07 8.11 16.53
C ASN A 98 13.55 6.81 17.17
N ARG A 99 12.31 6.45 16.89
CA ARG A 99 11.72 5.17 17.35
C ARG A 99 12.46 3.99 16.76
N ALA A 100 12.72 3.98 15.44
CA ALA A 100 13.49 2.95 14.77
C ALA A 100 14.90 2.81 15.38
N ALA A 101 15.62 3.92 15.59
CA ALA A 101 16.93 3.92 16.24
C ALA A 101 16.91 3.35 17.66
N ASN A 102 15.81 3.56 18.40
CA ASN A 102 15.65 2.98 19.74
C ASN A 102 15.47 1.46 19.71
N TYR A 103 14.80 0.88 18.68
CA TYR A 103 14.62 -0.57 18.56
C TYR A 103 15.95 -1.32 18.37
N PHE A 104 16.97 -0.67 17.82
CA PHE A 104 18.30 -1.28 17.62
C PHE A 104 19.22 -1.15 18.84
N LYS A 105 18.80 -0.53 19.92
CA LYS A 105 19.59 -0.48 21.16
C LYS A 105 19.56 -1.81 21.89
N ILE A 106 20.73 -2.31 22.32
CA ILE A 106 20.87 -3.62 22.99
C ILE A 106 19.93 -3.79 24.21
N ASN A 107 19.65 -2.70 24.93
CA ASN A 107 18.82 -2.69 26.13
C ASN A 107 17.41 -2.09 25.85
N HIS A 108 16.94 -2.12 24.60
CA HIS A 108 15.63 -1.60 24.30
C HIS A 108 14.54 -2.50 24.91
N ILE A 109 13.71 -1.91 25.76
CA ILE A 109 12.52 -2.58 26.30
C ILE A 109 11.33 -2.09 25.45
N PRO A 110 10.61 -3.00 24.74
CA PRO A 110 9.40 -2.62 24.01
C PRO A 110 8.41 -1.92 24.94
N SER A 111 7.69 -0.92 24.42
CA SER A 111 6.69 -0.22 25.22
C SER A 111 5.64 -1.18 25.76
N LYS A 112 5.20 -0.97 27.00
CA LYS A 112 4.17 -1.80 27.65
C LYS A 112 2.83 -1.80 26.91
N ASP A 113 2.66 -0.87 25.98
CA ASP A 113 1.44 -0.71 25.15
C ASP A 113 1.54 -1.39 23.79
N TRP A 114 2.59 -2.17 23.54
CA TRP A 114 2.65 -3.04 22.37
C TRP A 114 1.50 -4.04 22.42
N TRP A 115 0.74 -4.14 21.34
CA TRP A 115 -0.36 -5.10 21.22
C TRP A 115 0.14 -6.54 21.30
N GLY A 116 0.13 -7.12 22.40
CA GLY A 116 0.74 -8.40 22.77
C GLY A 116 1.26 -8.37 24.18
N SER A 117 1.47 -7.22 24.79
CA SER A 117 1.65 -7.08 26.21
C SER A 117 0.27 -7.13 26.88
N SER A 118 -0.21 -8.33 27.22
CA SER A 118 -1.34 -8.46 28.13
C SER A 118 -1.01 -7.70 29.41
N LYS A 119 -1.82 -6.71 29.76
CA LYS A 119 -1.83 -6.17 31.12
C LYS A 119 -2.22 -7.35 32.03
N LYS A 120 -1.26 -7.88 32.79
CA LYS A 120 -1.54 -8.68 33.96
C LYS A 120 -1.87 -7.75 35.10
#